data_d2e26aa779ce457c9c27e1c5147f6c70
#
_entry.id   d2e26aa779ce457c9c27e1c5147f6c70
#
_cell.length_a   1.000
_cell.length_b   1.000
_cell.length_c   1.000
_cell.angle_alpha   90.00
_cell.angle_beta   90.00
_cell.angle_gamma   90.00
#
_symmetry.space_group_name_H-M   'P 1'
#
loop_
_entity.id
_entity.type
_entity.pdbx_description
1 polymer ?
#
loop_
_entity_poly.entity_id
_entity_poly.type
_entity_poly.pdbx_seq_one_letter_code
_entity_poly.pdbx_strand_id
1 'polypeptide(L)'
;MPEIILKINHAEDKIYQSDNICCYIADANLPQSVVDNIIKTGKMFLLFGAKNAEQVKSMQAAGAVVSLDSSQPIKKQLRPLRENLGAKKVLGAIIEPSRHEAMLASEVEPEFVAFRITAQNQDKARDIIAWYNDLFLIQSAADLSGGVLDISDLDVDFVIINSHDYNDFSC
;
A
#
# COMPACT_ATOMS: atom_id res chain seq x y z
N MET A 1 -0.88 -17.37 -3.93
CA MET A 1 0.05 -16.62 -3.06
C MET A 1 -0.01 -15.15 -3.42
N PRO A 2 -0.32 -14.25 -2.49
CA PRO A 2 -0.24 -12.81 -2.78
C PRO A 2 1.21 -12.38 -2.97
N GLU A 3 1.40 -11.36 -3.78
CA GLU A 3 2.71 -10.74 -3.93
C GLU A 3 2.98 -9.78 -2.77
N ILE A 4 4.25 -9.62 -2.43
CA ILE A 4 4.66 -8.77 -1.30
C ILE A 4 5.03 -7.37 -1.80
N ILE A 5 4.48 -6.37 -1.13
CA ILE A 5 4.92 -4.98 -1.21
C ILE A 5 5.69 -4.72 0.09
N LEU A 6 7.00 -4.56 -0.01
CA LEU A 6 7.86 -4.41 1.16
C LEU A 6 7.99 -2.94 1.55
N LYS A 7 7.62 -2.62 2.78
CA LYS A 7 7.64 -1.25 3.28
C LYS A 7 8.95 -0.94 4.01
N ILE A 8 9.65 0.08 3.54
CA ILE A 8 10.89 0.60 4.11
C ILE A 8 10.55 1.88 4.87
N ASN A 9 10.59 1.82 6.19
CA ASN A 9 10.20 2.93 7.07
C ASN A 9 11.39 3.72 7.59
N HIS A 10 12.54 3.06 7.79
CA HIS A 10 13.72 3.62 8.43
C HIS A 10 14.97 3.33 7.61
N ALA A 11 16.00 4.17 7.80
CA ALA A 11 17.25 4.05 7.06
C ALA A 11 17.97 2.71 7.29
N GLU A 12 17.80 2.11 8.46
CA GLU A 12 18.40 0.82 8.85
C GLU A 12 17.61 -0.39 8.35
N ASP A 13 16.41 -0.21 7.81
CA ASP A 13 15.58 -1.29 7.30
C ASP A 13 16.28 -2.00 6.13
N LYS A 14 16.33 -3.32 6.19
CA LYS A 14 16.93 -4.11 5.12
C LYS A 14 16.05 -4.11 3.87
N ILE A 15 16.65 -3.83 2.72
CA ILE A 15 16.00 -3.91 1.42
C ILE A 15 16.15 -5.34 0.88
N TYR A 16 15.24 -6.21 1.30
CA TYR A 16 15.22 -7.59 0.83
C TYR A 16 14.91 -7.63 -0.66
N GLN A 17 15.59 -8.52 -1.38
CA GLN A 17 15.37 -8.76 -2.79
C GLN A 17 15.00 -10.22 -2.98
N SER A 18 13.76 -10.46 -3.40
CA SER A 18 13.22 -11.79 -3.61
C SER A 18 12.17 -11.70 -4.72
N ASP A 19 11.98 -12.80 -5.44
CA ASP A 19 11.03 -12.84 -6.56
C ASP A 19 9.58 -12.61 -6.11
N ASN A 20 9.25 -12.90 -4.86
CA ASN A 20 7.91 -12.65 -4.32
C ASN A 20 7.67 -11.20 -3.88
N ILE A 21 8.70 -10.36 -3.89
CA ILE A 21 8.57 -8.92 -3.65
C ILE A 21 8.37 -8.23 -4.99
N CYS A 22 7.16 -7.73 -5.25
CA CYS A 22 6.84 -7.09 -6.53
C CYS A 22 7.25 -5.62 -6.57
N CYS A 23 7.20 -4.93 -5.43
CA CYS A 23 7.61 -3.52 -5.34
C CYS A 23 7.88 -3.13 -3.89
N TYR A 24 8.37 -1.90 -3.72
CA TYR A 24 8.65 -1.33 -2.40
C TYR A 24 7.74 -0.14 -2.12
N ILE A 25 7.46 0.10 -0.85
CA ILE A 25 6.92 1.37 -0.37
C ILE A 25 8.03 2.03 0.44
N ALA A 26 8.40 3.26 0.07
CA ALA A 26 9.42 4.04 0.76
C ALA A 26 8.78 5.22 1.47
N ASP A 27 9.12 5.42 2.76
CA ASP A 27 8.70 6.60 3.48
C ASP A 27 9.32 7.86 2.84
N ALA A 28 8.51 8.91 2.67
CA ALA A 28 8.94 10.14 2.00
C ALA A 28 10.07 10.88 2.74
N ASN A 29 10.30 10.57 4.01
CA ASN A 29 11.35 11.18 4.82
C ASN A 29 12.66 10.38 4.83
N LEU A 30 12.75 9.28 4.09
CA LEU A 30 13.99 8.50 4.00
C LEU A 30 15.13 9.31 3.37
N PRO A 31 16.38 9.10 3.82
CA PRO A 31 17.54 9.72 3.18
C PRO A 31 17.64 9.30 1.70
N GLN A 32 18.13 10.20 0.85
CA GLN A 32 18.29 9.92 -0.58
C GLN A 32 19.16 8.67 -0.84
N SER A 33 20.17 8.42 0.00
CA SER A 33 21.00 7.23 -0.13
C SER A 33 20.21 5.92 -0.03
N VAL A 34 19.19 5.88 0.82
CA VAL A 34 18.30 4.71 0.95
C VAL A 34 17.40 4.58 -0.27
N VAL A 35 16.84 5.68 -0.74
CA VAL A 35 16.04 5.72 -1.95
C VAL A 35 16.86 5.24 -3.16
N ASP A 36 18.10 5.69 -3.28
CA ASP A 36 19.03 5.25 -4.33
C ASP A 36 19.25 3.73 -4.29
N ASN A 37 19.37 3.15 -3.09
CA ASN A 37 19.50 1.71 -2.94
C ASN A 37 18.25 0.96 -3.38
N ILE A 38 17.05 1.52 -3.12
CA ILE A 38 15.80 0.95 -3.61
C ILE A 38 15.75 1.01 -5.14
N ILE A 39 16.13 2.13 -5.74
CA ILE A 39 16.18 2.30 -7.19
C ILE A 39 17.12 1.28 -7.83
N LYS A 40 18.25 1.00 -7.21
CA LYS A 40 19.23 0.01 -7.70
C LYS A 40 18.70 -1.42 -7.79
N THR A 41 17.63 -1.74 -7.08
CA THR A 41 17.01 -3.08 -7.16
C THR A 41 16.38 -3.33 -8.54
N GLY A 42 16.09 -2.29 -9.29
CA GLY A 42 15.37 -2.37 -10.57
C GLY A 42 13.87 -2.53 -10.44
N LYS A 43 13.35 -2.67 -9.23
CA LYS A 43 11.91 -2.76 -8.98
C LYS A 43 11.32 -1.38 -8.72
N MET A 44 10.03 -1.20 -9.04
CA MET A 44 9.35 0.06 -8.76
C MET A 44 9.22 0.28 -7.26
N PHE A 45 9.10 1.53 -6.85
CA PHE A 45 8.69 1.87 -5.50
C PHE A 45 7.62 2.96 -5.51
N LEU A 46 6.80 2.92 -4.47
CA LEU A 46 5.73 3.88 -4.21
C LEU A 46 6.13 4.71 -3.00
N LEU A 47 5.77 5.99 -3.01
CA LEU A 47 6.11 6.89 -1.92
C LEU A 47 4.99 6.96 -0.90
N PHE A 48 5.30 6.72 0.37
CA PHE A 48 4.36 6.84 1.49
C PHE A 48 4.58 8.17 2.22
N GLY A 49 3.49 8.91 2.46
CA GLY A 49 3.58 10.21 3.12
C GLY A 49 4.06 11.34 2.21
N ALA A 50 3.89 11.21 0.91
CA ALA A 50 4.22 12.26 -0.04
C ALA A 50 3.35 13.50 0.21
N LYS A 51 3.98 14.67 0.21
CA LYS A 51 3.28 15.95 0.39
C LYS A 51 2.42 16.32 -0.82
N ASN A 52 2.87 15.94 -2.02
CA ASN A 52 2.19 16.28 -3.27
C ASN A 52 2.77 15.43 -4.41
N ALA A 53 2.19 15.56 -5.59
CA ALA A 53 2.63 14.85 -6.79
C ALA A 53 4.04 15.24 -7.24
N GLU A 54 4.45 16.48 -7.00
CA GLU A 54 5.80 16.95 -7.35
C GLU A 54 6.87 16.16 -6.60
N GLN A 55 6.66 15.87 -5.34
CA GLN A 55 7.61 15.06 -4.55
C GLN A 55 7.74 13.65 -5.13
N VAL A 56 6.62 13.04 -5.52
CA VAL A 56 6.62 11.71 -6.16
C VAL A 56 7.47 11.73 -7.42
N LYS A 57 7.30 12.73 -8.26
CA LYS A 57 8.04 12.86 -9.51
C LYS A 57 9.52 13.14 -9.28
N SER A 58 9.84 14.06 -8.35
CA SER A 58 11.23 14.43 -8.06
C SER A 58 12.04 13.29 -7.46
N MET A 59 11.40 12.40 -6.70
CA MET A 59 12.05 11.22 -6.14
C MET A 59 12.07 10.02 -7.08
N GLN A 60 11.54 10.16 -8.28
CA GLN A 60 11.47 9.10 -9.30
C GLN A 60 10.65 7.88 -8.87
N ALA A 61 9.68 8.09 -7.97
CA ALA A 61 8.77 7.04 -7.56
C ALA A 61 7.76 6.71 -8.67
N ALA A 62 7.34 5.45 -8.74
CA ALA A 62 6.31 5.01 -9.69
C ALA A 62 4.92 5.50 -9.30
N GLY A 63 4.74 5.97 -8.08
CA GLY A 63 3.46 6.46 -7.60
C GLY A 63 3.51 6.72 -6.10
N ALA A 64 2.33 6.74 -5.49
CA ALA A 64 2.17 7.05 -4.07
C ALA A 64 1.17 6.11 -3.41
N VAL A 65 1.31 5.94 -2.10
CA VAL A 65 0.36 5.24 -1.25
C VAL A 65 -0.13 6.21 -0.18
N VAL A 66 -1.43 6.32 -0.04
CA VAL A 66 -2.06 7.21 0.94
C VAL A 66 -2.78 6.39 1.99
N SER A 67 -2.43 6.61 3.26
CA SER A 67 -3.16 6.04 4.38
C SER A 67 -4.30 7.00 4.73
N LEU A 68 -5.55 6.58 4.51
CA LEU A 68 -6.70 7.45 4.65
C LEU A 68 -7.17 7.52 6.10
N ASP A 69 -7.58 8.73 6.48
CA ASP A 69 -8.14 9.02 7.80
C ASP A 69 -9.66 8.96 7.69
N SER A 70 -10.29 8.03 8.43
CA SER A 70 -11.74 7.84 8.42
C SER A 70 -12.52 9.04 8.96
N SER A 71 -11.86 9.92 9.71
CA SER A 71 -12.50 11.15 10.25
C SER A 71 -12.60 12.27 9.21
N GLN A 72 -11.96 12.10 8.05
CA GLN A 72 -11.96 13.09 6.97
C GLN A 72 -12.63 12.51 5.71
N PRO A 73 -13.17 13.35 4.82
CA PRO A 73 -13.79 12.86 3.59
C PRO A 73 -12.79 12.07 2.73
N ILE A 74 -13.12 10.83 2.43
CA ILE A 74 -12.22 9.89 1.74
C ILE A 74 -11.78 10.41 0.38
N LYS A 75 -12.71 10.86 -0.45
CA LYS A 75 -12.39 11.31 -1.81
C LYS A 75 -11.50 12.56 -1.82
N LYS A 76 -11.67 13.45 -0.83
CA LYS A 76 -10.84 14.66 -0.72
C LYS A 76 -9.38 14.37 -0.41
N GLN A 77 -9.10 13.22 0.21
CA GLN A 77 -7.75 12.79 0.51
C GLN A 77 -7.04 12.19 -0.70
N LEU A 78 -7.78 11.61 -1.64
CA LEU A 78 -7.24 10.88 -2.80
C LEU A 78 -7.28 11.66 -4.11
N ARG A 79 -8.38 12.37 -4.36
CA ARG A 79 -8.63 12.97 -5.68
C ARG A 79 -7.57 13.97 -6.13
N PRO A 80 -7.11 14.90 -5.29
CA PRO A 80 -6.05 15.83 -5.73
C PRO A 80 -4.77 15.12 -6.14
N LEU A 81 -4.40 14.07 -5.44
CA LEU A 81 -3.21 13.29 -5.76
C LEU A 81 -3.41 12.51 -7.06
N ARG A 82 -4.58 11.87 -7.25
CA ARG A 82 -4.91 11.16 -8.49
C ARG A 82 -4.83 12.08 -9.70
N GLU A 83 -5.42 13.26 -9.61
CA GLU A 83 -5.46 14.23 -10.70
C GLU A 83 -4.06 14.75 -11.04
N ASN A 84 -3.26 15.08 -10.02
CA ASN A 84 -1.93 15.65 -10.20
C ASN A 84 -0.86 14.63 -10.60
N LEU A 85 -1.02 13.36 -10.20
CA LEU A 85 -0.14 12.27 -10.63
C LEU A 85 -0.38 11.87 -12.08
N GLY A 86 -1.62 11.94 -12.53
CA GLY A 86 -2.03 11.47 -13.85
C GLY A 86 -2.24 9.96 -13.88
N ALA A 87 -2.72 9.46 -15.02
CA ALA A 87 -3.13 8.06 -15.18
C ALA A 87 -1.97 7.07 -15.24
N LYS A 88 -0.74 7.53 -15.50
CA LYS A 88 0.44 6.66 -15.64
C LYS A 88 1.13 6.33 -14.33
N LYS A 89 0.82 7.04 -13.26
CA LYS A 89 1.40 6.80 -11.93
C LYS A 89 0.46 5.92 -11.12
N VAL A 90 1.06 5.07 -10.28
CA VAL A 90 0.32 4.18 -9.40
C VAL A 90 -0.17 4.95 -8.18
N LEU A 91 -1.42 4.75 -7.81
CA LEU A 91 -1.99 5.27 -6.57
C LEU A 91 -2.57 4.09 -5.78
N GLY A 92 -2.09 3.92 -4.56
CA GLY A 92 -2.64 2.97 -3.61
C GLY A 92 -3.34 3.69 -2.47
N ALA A 93 -4.47 3.16 -2.03
CA ALA A 93 -5.24 3.70 -0.92
C ALA A 93 -5.32 2.68 0.21
N ILE A 94 -4.88 3.07 1.41
CA ILE A 94 -4.99 2.23 2.61
C ILE A 94 -6.18 2.74 3.42
N ILE A 95 -7.14 1.87 3.68
CA ILE A 95 -8.39 2.19 4.37
C ILE A 95 -8.68 1.22 5.52
N GLU A 96 -9.60 1.61 6.38
CA GLU A 96 -10.20 0.68 7.33
C GLU A 96 -11.11 -0.32 6.60
N PRO A 97 -11.31 -1.54 7.13
CA PRO A 97 -12.28 -2.49 6.56
C PRO A 97 -13.72 -1.96 6.70
N SER A 98 -14.17 -1.26 5.67
CA SER A 98 -15.48 -0.62 5.60
C SER A 98 -15.95 -0.63 4.15
N ARG A 99 -17.17 -1.11 3.92
CA ARG A 99 -17.77 -1.09 2.57
C ARG A 99 -17.89 0.32 2.03
N HIS A 100 -18.31 1.24 2.90
CA HIS A 100 -18.48 2.64 2.52
C HIS A 100 -17.13 3.27 2.08
N GLU A 101 -16.08 3.11 2.88
CA GLU A 101 -14.77 3.65 2.53
C GLU A 101 -14.21 3.00 1.27
N ALA A 102 -14.38 1.68 1.11
CA ALA A 102 -13.93 0.97 -0.08
C ALA A 102 -14.63 1.48 -1.34
N MET A 103 -15.93 1.74 -1.28
CA MET A 103 -16.68 2.32 -2.40
C MET A 103 -16.18 3.72 -2.74
N LEU A 104 -16.03 4.58 -1.76
CA LEU A 104 -15.57 5.96 -1.98
C LEU A 104 -14.14 6.00 -2.53
N ALA A 105 -13.24 5.20 -1.99
CA ALA A 105 -11.87 5.12 -2.48
C ALA A 105 -11.83 4.61 -3.93
N SER A 106 -12.64 3.61 -4.25
CA SER A 106 -12.68 3.00 -5.59
C SER A 106 -13.23 3.95 -6.66
N GLU A 107 -14.07 4.91 -6.29
CA GLU A 107 -14.56 5.93 -7.23
C GLU A 107 -13.44 6.85 -7.76
N VAL A 108 -12.31 6.94 -7.05
CA VAL A 108 -11.13 7.71 -7.50
C VAL A 108 -10.23 6.87 -8.41
N GLU A 109 -10.55 5.60 -8.60
CA GLU A 109 -9.83 4.66 -9.46
C GLU A 109 -8.34 4.51 -9.11
N PRO A 110 -8.01 4.17 -7.83
CA PRO A 110 -6.64 3.80 -7.49
C PRO A 110 -6.29 2.46 -8.13
N GLU A 111 -5.02 2.14 -8.27
CA GLU A 111 -4.57 0.86 -8.79
C GLU A 111 -4.80 -0.27 -7.78
N PHE A 112 -4.75 0.03 -6.48
CA PHE A 112 -5.15 -0.95 -5.47
C PHE A 112 -5.76 -0.28 -4.24
N VAL A 113 -6.58 -1.04 -3.51
CA VAL A 113 -7.12 -0.66 -2.21
C VAL A 113 -6.60 -1.67 -1.18
N ALA A 114 -5.93 -1.17 -0.16
CA ALA A 114 -5.38 -1.97 0.92
C ALA A 114 -6.23 -1.79 2.19
N PHE A 115 -6.56 -2.89 2.83
CA PHE A 115 -7.35 -2.90 4.05
C PHE A 115 -6.42 -3.09 5.26
N ARG A 116 -6.48 -2.17 6.23
CA ARG A 116 -5.70 -2.27 7.47
C ARG A 116 -6.12 -3.49 8.26
N ILE A 117 -5.19 -4.36 8.59
CA ILE A 117 -5.45 -5.55 9.39
C ILE A 117 -4.93 -5.31 10.80
N THR A 118 -5.81 -5.52 11.78
CA THR A 118 -5.49 -5.48 13.21
C THR A 118 -5.92 -6.77 13.86
N ALA A 119 -5.44 -7.02 15.09
CA ALA A 119 -5.86 -8.20 15.85
C ALA A 119 -7.37 -8.22 16.13
N GLN A 120 -8.01 -7.04 16.17
CA GLN A 120 -9.43 -6.91 16.50
C GLN A 120 -10.35 -6.96 15.29
N ASN A 121 -9.83 -6.75 14.06
CA ASN A 121 -10.69 -6.60 12.88
C ASN A 121 -10.56 -7.74 11.85
N GLN A 122 -9.81 -8.79 12.13
CA GLN A 122 -9.52 -9.85 11.14
C GLN A 122 -10.78 -10.45 10.51
N ASP A 123 -11.78 -10.79 11.30
CA ASP A 123 -13.03 -11.38 10.79
C ASP A 123 -13.79 -10.39 9.90
N LYS A 124 -13.90 -9.14 10.35
CA LYS A 124 -14.53 -8.09 9.57
C LYS A 124 -13.77 -7.83 8.27
N ALA A 125 -12.45 -7.77 8.33
CA ALA A 125 -11.60 -7.55 7.16
C ALA A 125 -11.78 -8.68 6.13
N ARG A 126 -11.80 -9.94 6.58
CA ARG A 126 -12.02 -11.08 5.70
C ARG A 126 -13.33 -10.95 4.93
N ASP A 127 -14.42 -10.63 5.64
CA ASP A 127 -15.74 -10.52 5.05
C ASP A 127 -15.82 -9.34 4.06
N ILE A 128 -15.22 -8.20 4.41
CA ILE A 128 -15.19 -7.01 3.55
C ILE A 128 -14.33 -7.26 2.31
N ILE A 129 -13.18 -7.89 2.45
CA ILE A 129 -12.29 -8.21 1.32
C ILE A 129 -12.99 -9.17 0.35
N ALA A 130 -13.66 -10.20 0.85
CA ALA A 130 -14.40 -11.13 0.01
C ALA A 130 -15.52 -10.40 -0.78
N TRP A 131 -16.27 -9.56 -0.10
CA TRP A 131 -17.29 -8.72 -0.73
C TRP A 131 -16.68 -7.79 -1.79
N TYR A 132 -15.54 -7.17 -1.47
CA TYR A 132 -14.85 -6.25 -2.38
C TYR A 132 -14.40 -6.95 -3.66
N ASN A 133 -13.77 -8.12 -3.52
CA ASN A 133 -13.26 -8.88 -4.66
C ASN A 133 -14.40 -9.33 -5.61
N ASP A 134 -15.60 -9.56 -5.08
CA ASP A 134 -16.75 -9.95 -5.90
C ASP A 134 -17.30 -8.79 -6.74
N LEU A 135 -17.12 -7.54 -6.28
CA LEU A 135 -17.78 -6.38 -6.89
C LEU A 135 -16.83 -5.46 -7.65
N PHE A 136 -15.55 -5.44 -7.32
CA PHE A 136 -14.59 -4.49 -7.88
C PHE A 136 -13.48 -5.18 -8.65
N LEU A 137 -13.06 -4.56 -9.76
CA LEU A 137 -11.92 -5.02 -10.55
C LEU A 137 -10.58 -4.46 -10.05
N ILE A 138 -10.64 -3.43 -9.21
CA ILE A 138 -9.45 -2.85 -8.60
C ILE A 138 -8.83 -3.89 -7.66
N GLN A 139 -7.51 -4.07 -7.75
CA GLN A 139 -6.80 -5.06 -6.97
C GLN A 139 -6.89 -4.76 -5.47
N SER A 140 -6.96 -5.82 -4.67
CA SER A 140 -7.04 -5.73 -3.22
C SER A 140 -5.71 -6.08 -2.56
N ALA A 141 -5.46 -5.46 -1.42
CA ALA A 141 -4.28 -5.73 -0.60
C ALA A 141 -4.66 -5.80 0.87
N ALA A 142 -3.87 -6.51 1.64
CA ALA A 142 -3.92 -6.47 3.10
C ALA A 142 -2.73 -5.68 3.61
N ASP A 143 -3.00 -4.63 4.38
CA ASP A 143 -1.95 -3.85 5.02
C ASP A 143 -1.62 -4.46 6.38
N LEU A 144 -0.50 -5.15 6.43
CA LEU A 144 0.00 -5.85 7.62
C LEU A 144 1.05 -5.03 8.37
N SER A 145 1.19 -3.75 8.05
CA SER A 145 2.20 -2.88 8.68
C SER A 145 1.96 -2.64 10.17
N GLY A 146 0.78 -3.00 10.68
CA GLY A 146 0.49 -3.01 12.11
C GLY A 146 1.05 -4.21 12.89
N GLY A 147 1.71 -5.16 12.21
CA GLY A 147 2.38 -6.30 12.84
C GLY A 147 1.56 -7.59 12.94
N VAL A 148 0.33 -7.60 12.49
CA VAL A 148 -0.48 -8.84 12.39
C VAL A 148 -0.18 -9.50 11.06
N LEU A 149 0.45 -10.67 11.08
CA LEU A 149 1.01 -11.31 9.88
C LEU A 149 0.22 -12.51 9.37
N ASP A 150 -0.83 -12.92 10.06
CA ASP A 150 -1.66 -14.05 9.64
C ASP A 150 -2.66 -13.62 8.57
N ILE A 151 -2.52 -14.17 7.37
CA ILE A 151 -3.40 -13.92 6.23
C ILE A 151 -4.08 -15.19 5.73
N SER A 152 -4.11 -16.26 6.53
CA SER A 152 -4.60 -17.58 6.10
C SER A 152 -6.01 -17.56 5.51
N ASP A 153 -6.86 -16.61 5.95
CA ASP A 153 -8.24 -16.50 5.51
C ASP A 153 -8.50 -15.32 4.57
N LEU A 154 -7.42 -14.65 4.09
CA LEU A 154 -7.54 -13.46 3.24
C LEU A 154 -7.20 -13.79 1.79
N ASP A 155 -8.11 -13.49 0.88
CA ASP A 155 -7.91 -13.61 -0.56
C ASP A 155 -7.59 -12.24 -1.14
N VAL A 156 -6.30 -11.88 -1.15
CA VAL A 156 -5.82 -10.58 -1.63
C VAL A 156 -4.76 -10.78 -2.71
N ASP A 157 -4.62 -9.79 -3.58
CA ASP A 157 -3.58 -9.78 -4.62
C ASP A 157 -2.21 -9.44 -4.04
N PHE A 158 -2.18 -8.56 -3.04
CA PHE A 158 -0.93 -8.09 -2.42
C PHE A 158 -1.03 -8.09 -0.90
N VAL A 159 0.13 -8.19 -0.25
CA VAL A 159 0.28 -7.88 1.18
C VAL A 159 1.35 -6.80 1.35
N ILE A 160 1.08 -5.83 2.21
CA ILE A 160 2.04 -4.79 2.58
C ILE A 160 2.66 -5.21 3.92
N ILE A 161 3.97 -5.41 3.92
CA ILE A 161 4.72 -5.90 5.09
C ILE A 161 5.88 -4.96 5.37
N ASN A 162 6.08 -4.61 6.65
CA ASN A 162 7.28 -3.89 7.06
C ASN A 162 8.53 -4.75 6.83
N SER A 163 9.63 -4.12 6.45
CA SER A 163 10.90 -4.83 6.26
C SER A 163 11.30 -5.64 7.48
N HIS A 164 11.16 -5.09 8.70
CA HIS A 164 11.54 -5.80 9.91
C HIS A 164 10.68 -7.04 10.22
N ASP A 165 9.51 -7.16 9.59
CA ASP A 165 8.62 -8.32 9.75
C ASP A 165 8.79 -9.36 8.65
N TYR A 166 9.62 -9.09 7.65
CA TYR A 166 9.70 -9.93 6.45
C TYR A 166 10.05 -11.40 6.75
N ASN A 167 11.01 -11.63 7.64
CA ASN A 167 11.44 -12.98 7.98
C ASN A 167 10.39 -13.75 8.80
N ASP A 168 9.51 -13.05 9.48
CA ASP A 168 8.45 -13.66 10.31
C ASP A 168 7.17 -13.90 9.52
N PHE A 169 7.07 -13.33 8.32
CA PHE A 169 5.91 -13.52 7.46
C PHE A 169 5.99 -14.87 6.74
N SER A 170 4.94 -15.66 6.87
CA SER A 170 4.78 -16.92 6.13
C SER A 170 3.40 -16.95 5.46
N CYS A 171 3.42 -17.21 4.17
CA CYS A 171 2.20 -17.37 3.40
C CYS A 171 1.80 -18.84 3.33
#